data_162fcff3c531110264e47f7e75ea1d96
#
_entry.id   162fcff3c531110264e47f7e75ea1d96
#
_cell.length_a   1.000
_cell.length_b   1.000
_cell.length_c   1.000
_cell.angle_alpha   90.00
_cell.angle_beta   90.00
_cell.angle_gamma   90.00
#
_symmetry.space_group_name_H-M   'P 1'
#
loop_
_entity.id
_entity.type
_entity.pdbx_description
1 polymer ?
#
loop_
_entity_poly.entity_id
_entity_poly.type
_entity_poly.pdbx_seq_one_letter_code
_entity_poly.pdbx_strand_id
1 'polypeptide(L)'
;MSVLMKDFCEQIKNECGLDIKTNFYDHNMVCTGTGSRLWIGGWLLNKYIIKNFKEFEGKNILELAAGTGGGGLLLAKYNIKHLTQTDFDEECLTNMKENINLNKDKINTDLVSVEKLDLSKKETIKKFYENSPIKEYDLIIISDFIWKSELAKMWLKAIDTFFEINPNAEIRMFHQHYPDVEIFEEEMEENKKYEMKRVEAKDFGETFTSAYIYYIKLK
;
A
#
# COMPACT_ATOMS: atom_id res chain seq x y z
N MET A 1 -17.10 8.60 12.49
CA MET A 1 -16.12 8.18 11.46
C MET A 1 -15.36 9.33 10.77
N SER A 2 -15.97 10.52 10.52
CA SER A 2 -15.31 11.68 9.89
C SER A 2 -14.21 12.35 10.74
N VAL A 3 -14.32 12.32 12.06
CA VAL A 3 -13.34 12.93 13.00
C VAL A 3 -12.02 12.15 12.98
N LEU A 4 -12.07 10.81 13.04
CA LEU A 4 -10.89 9.94 13.05
C LEU A 4 -9.98 10.11 11.82
N MET A 5 -10.54 10.36 10.63
CA MET A 5 -9.73 10.48 9.40
C MET A 5 -9.00 11.83 9.27
N LYS A 6 -9.59 12.92 9.80
CA LYS A 6 -8.86 14.19 9.93
C LYS A 6 -7.63 14.04 10.81
N ASP A 7 -7.79 13.27 11.88
CA ASP A 7 -6.72 13.02 12.83
C ASP A 7 -5.53 12.27 12.20
N PHE A 8 -5.77 11.33 11.25
CA PHE A 8 -4.66 10.59 10.61
C PHE A 8 -3.80 11.48 9.70
N CYS A 9 -4.41 12.35 8.89
CA CYS A 9 -3.65 13.26 8.05
C CYS A 9 -2.87 14.28 8.88
N GLU A 10 -3.46 14.77 9.97
CA GLU A 10 -2.80 15.67 10.91
C GLU A 10 -1.66 14.98 11.66
N GLN A 11 -1.84 13.72 12.03
CA GLN A 11 -0.79 12.92 12.66
C GLN A 11 0.34 12.62 11.69
N ILE A 12 0.07 12.28 10.42
CA ILE A 12 1.11 12.13 9.40
C ILE A 12 1.86 13.44 9.20
N LYS A 13 1.16 14.58 9.18
CA LYS A 13 1.79 15.88 9.10
C LYS A 13 2.75 16.12 10.28
N ASN A 14 2.28 15.83 11.49
CA ASN A 14 3.06 16.07 12.71
C ASN A 14 4.21 15.09 12.87
N GLU A 15 4.05 13.83 12.52
CA GLU A 15 5.06 12.79 12.74
C GLU A 15 5.99 12.60 11.55
N CYS A 16 5.47 12.71 10.33
CA CYS A 16 6.21 12.47 9.09
C CYS A 16 6.61 13.76 8.38
N GLY A 17 5.98 14.89 8.73
CA GLY A 17 6.14 16.18 8.04
C GLY A 17 5.53 16.21 6.65
N LEU A 18 4.68 15.24 6.28
CA LEU A 18 4.02 15.18 4.98
C LEU A 18 2.62 15.79 5.03
N ASP A 19 2.27 16.55 4.00
CA ASP A 19 0.90 17.01 3.77
C ASP A 19 0.19 16.03 2.84
N ILE A 20 -0.86 15.36 3.31
CA ILE A 20 -1.64 14.41 2.52
C ILE A 20 -3.02 14.99 2.25
N LYS A 21 -3.32 15.21 0.97
CA LYS A 21 -4.66 15.54 0.50
C LYS A 21 -5.48 14.25 0.44
N THR A 22 -6.62 14.29 1.09
CA THR A 22 -7.64 13.24 1.04
C THR A 22 -8.97 13.89 0.70
N ASN A 23 -9.81 13.24 -0.07
CA ASN A 23 -11.16 13.72 -0.31
C ASN A 23 -12.03 13.33 0.89
N PHE A 24 -12.38 14.31 1.74
CA PHE A 24 -13.38 14.12 2.78
C PHE A 24 -14.79 14.10 2.16
N TYR A 25 -15.68 13.30 2.71
CA TYR A 25 -17.10 13.43 2.41
C TYR A 25 -17.56 14.85 2.81
N ASP A 26 -17.81 15.68 1.83
CA ASP A 26 -18.91 16.61 1.90
C ASP A 26 -20.18 15.80 1.60
N HIS A 27 -21.22 15.88 2.44
CA HIS A 27 -22.47 15.12 2.26
C HIS A 27 -23.13 15.34 0.89
N ASN A 28 -22.63 16.28 0.10
CA ASN A 28 -23.10 16.65 -1.24
C ASN A 28 -22.18 16.20 -2.39
N MET A 29 -21.00 15.62 -2.12
CA MET A 29 -20.14 15.05 -3.13
C MET A 29 -20.18 13.52 -3.06
N VAL A 30 -20.66 12.90 -4.11
CA VAL A 30 -20.52 11.46 -4.34
C VAL A 30 -19.04 11.20 -4.64
N CYS A 31 -18.26 10.92 -3.59
CA CYS A 31 -16.94 10.34 -3.80
C CYS A 31 -17.11 8.96 -4.40
N THR A 32 -16.70 8.79 -5.63
CA THR A 32 -16.91 7.60 -6.44
C THR A 32 -16.05 6.41 -6.02
N GLY A 33 -15.07 6.57 -5.10
CA GLY A 33 -14.17 5.48 -4.71
C GLY A 33 -13.70 5.52 -3.25
N THR A 34 -13.43 4.33 -2.70
CA THR A 34 -12.82 4.14 -1.37
C THR A 34 -11.37 4.58 -1.34
N GLY A 35 -10.68 4.61 -2.50
CA GLY A 35 -9.25 4.93 -2.61
C GLY A 35 -8.89 6.40 -2.40
N SER A 36 -9.87 7.32 -2.43
CA SER A 36 -9.61 8.74 -2.18
C SER A 36 -9.38 9.11 -0.71
N ARG A 37 -9.26 8.11 0.17
CA ARG A 37 -9.04 8.26 1.61
C ARG A 37 -7.77 7.55 2.07
N LEU A 38 -7.16 8.10 3.13
CA LEU A 38 -6.15 7.37 3.87
C LEU A 38 -6.83 6.48 4.92
N TRP A 39 -6.53 5.19 4.84
CA TRP A 39 -7.04 4.17 5.75
C TRP A 39 -6.04 3.85 6.85
N ILE A 40 -6.47 3.10 7.87
CA ILE A 40 -5.64 2.71 9.02
C ILE A 40 -4.38 1.95 8.59
N GLY A 41 -4.48 1.05 7.60
CA GLY A 41 -3.31 0.31 7.09
C GLY A 41 -2.27 1.22 6.44
N GLY A 42 -2.70 2.26 5.72
CA GLY A 42 -1.79 3.27 5.18
C GLY A 42 -1.10 4.08 6.28
N TRP A 43 -1.80 4.39 7.37
CA TRP A 43 -1.16 5.03 8.52
C TRP A 43 -0.23 4.07 9.28
N LEU A 44 -0.62 2.80 9.44
CA LEU A 44 0.25 1.77 10.01
C LEU A 44 1.54 1.64 9.19
N LEU A 45 1.44 1.68 7.85
CA LEU A 45 2.60 1.67 6.97
C LEU A 45 3.53 2.85 7.26
N ASN A 46 3.02 4.08 7.45
CA ASN A 46 3.84 5.23 7.83
C ASN A 46 4.55 5.00 9.17
N LYS A 47 3.84 4.51 10.20
CA LYS A 47 4.44 4.17 11.49
C LYS A 47 5.55 3.12 11.36
N TYR A 48 5.29 2.11 10.53
CA TYR A 48 6.26 1.06 10.26
C TYR A 48 7.51 1.62 9.57
N ILE A 49 7.35 2.48 8.57
CA ILE A 49 8.45 3.12 7.86
C ILE A 49 9.32 3.95 8.83
N ILE A 50 8.72 4.77 9.69
CA ILE A 50 9.46 5.57 10.67
C ILE A 50 10.35 4.67 11.56
N LYS A 51 9.80 3.57 12.04
CA LYS A 51 10.49 2.66 12.97
C LYS A 51 11.55 1.81 12.28
N ASN A 52 11.33 1.45 11.01
CA ASN A 52 12.10 0.43 10.29
C ASN A 52 12.67 0.93 8.95
N PHE A 53 12.91 2.23 8.78
CA PHE A 53 13.30 2.84 7.50
C PHE A 53 14.51 2.16 6.84
N LYS A 54 15.45 1.62 7.63
CA LYS A 54 16.64 0.92 7.13
C LYS A 54 16.31 -0.33 6.30
N GLU A 55 15.15 -0.95 6.53
CA GLU A 55 14.72 -2.13 5.76
C GLU A 55 14.36 -1.81 4.31
N PHE A 56 14.17 -0.52 4.00
CA PHE A 56 13.79 -0.04 2.67
C PHE A 56 14.97 0.52 1.87
N GLU A 57 16.14 0.70 2.51
CA GLU A 57 17.32 1.31 1.88
C GLU A 57 17.77 0.53 0.64
N GLY A 58 18.00 1.24 -0.46
CA GLY A 58 18.47 0.72 -1.73
C GLY A 58 17.47 -0.15 -2.49
N LYS A 59 16.20 -0.25 -2.04
CA LYS A 59 15.18 -1.12 -2.64
C LYS A 59 14.35 -0.43 -3.71
N ASN A 60 13.98 -1.19 -4.74
CA ASN A 60 12.87 -0.91 -5.62
C ASN A 60 11.59 -1.38 -4.94
N ILE A 61 10.64 -0.49 -4.75
CA ILE A 61 9.41 -0.74 -4.00
C ILE A 61 8.20 -0.50 -4.89
N LEU A 62 7.26 -1.45 -4.91
CA LEU A 62 5.98 -1.34 -5.59
C LEU A 62 4.87 -1.23 -4.55
N GLU A 63 4.14 -0.12 -4.55
CA GLU A 63 2.93 0.04 -3.74
C GLU A 63 1.70 -0.21 -4.59
N LEU A 64 0.89 -1.18 -4.19
CA LEU A 64 -0.32 -1.60 -4.87
C LEU A 64 -1.56 -1.00 -4.22
N ALA A 65 -2.54 -0.63 -5.06
CA ALA A 65 -3.81 -0.03 -4.62
C ALA A 65 -3.57 1.11 -3.63
N ALA A 66 -2.64 2.02 -3.98
CA ALA A 66 -2.09 3.05 -3.11
C ALA A 66 -3.11 4.15 -2.76
N GLY A 67 -4.23 4.25 -3.47
CA GLY A 67 -5.28 5.22 -3.23
C GLY A 67 -4.77 6.66 -3.27
N THR A 68 -4.65 7.29 -2.11
CA THR A 68 -4.06 8.65 -2.00
C THR A 68 -2.54 8.67 -2.17
N GLY A 69 -1.87 7.51 -2.14
CA GLY A 69 -0.42 7.39 -2.07
C GLY A 69 0.19 7.76 -0.72
N GLY A 70 -0.63 8.23 0.23
CA GLY A 70 -0.15 8.72 1.54
C GLY A 70 0.48 7.63 2.42
N GLY A 71 0.24 6.35 2.13
CA GLY A 71 0.85 5.23 2.85
C GLY A 71 2.34 5.14 2.60
N GLY A 72 2.74 4.98 1.35
CA GLY A 72 4.14 4.74 0.97
C GLY A 72 4.95 5.99 0.67
N LEU A 73 4.33 7.16 0.45
CA LEU A 73 5.03 8.39 0.02
C LEU A 73 6.18 8.80 0.96
N LEU A 74 6.06 8.47 2.26
CA LEU A 74 7.11 8.72 3.25
C LEU A 74 8.45 8.07 2.88
N LEU A 75 8.44 6.95 2.16
CA LEU A 75 9.65 6.26 1.71
C LEU A 75 10.57 7.16 0.87
N ALA A 76 10.00 8.11 0.13
CA ALA A 76 10.75 9.04 -0.69
C ALA A 76 11.58 10.08 0.11
N LYS A 77 11.48 10.08 1.45
CA LYS A 77 12.38 10.83 2.36
C LYS A 77 13.65 10.05 2.68
N TYR A 78 13.69 8.77 2.40
CA TYR A 78 14.78 7.87 2.76
C TYR A 78 15.58 7.43 1.53
N ASN A 79 16.68 6.74 1.76
CA ASN A 79 17.59 6.27 0.71
C ASN A 79 17.07 4.98 0.04
N ILE A 80 15.87 5.03 -0.53
CA ILE A 80 15.33 3.96 -1.39
C ILE A 80 15.92 4.09 -2.80
N LYS A 81 15.81 3.04 -3.61
CA LYS A 81 16.18 3.11 -5.02
C LYS A 81 15.06 3.70 -5.86
N HIS A 82 13.83 3.21 -5.69
CA HIS A 82 12.64 3.74 -6.33
C HIS A 82 11.35 3.30 -5.63
N LEU A 83 10.30 4.12 -5.69
CA LEU A 83 8.93 3.82 -5.30
C LEU A 83 8.01 3.98 -6.51
N THR A 84 7.36 2.89 -6.92
CA THR A 84 6.26 2.95 -7.89
C THR A 84 4.94 2.81 -7.15
N GLN A 85 4.12 3.85 -7.14
CA GLN A 85 2.77 3.81 -6.56
C GLN A 85 1.75 3.50 -7.65
N THR A 86 0.83 2.56 -7.39
CA THR A 86 -0.13 2.11 -8.41
C THR A 86 -1.55 2.08 -7.88
N ASP A 87 -2.50 2.38 -8.77
CA ASP A 87 -3.92 2.16 -8.56
C ASP A 87 -4.61 1.91 -9.92
N PHE A 88 -5.83 1.37 -9.92
CA PHE A 88 -6.60 1.22 -11.14
C PHE A 88 -7.46 2.47 -11.45
N ASP A 89 -7.78 3.26 -10.45
CA ASP A 89 -8.68 4.40 -10.51
C ASP A 89 -7.92 5.70 -10.87
N GLU A 90 -8.39 6.39 -11.91
CA GLU A 90 -7.78 7.64 -12.38
C GLU A 90 -7.83 8.77 -11.34
N GLU A 91 -8.85 8.80 -10.48
CA GLU A 91 -8.92 9.77 -9.39
C GLU A 91 -7.81 9.52 -8.37
N CYS A 92 -7.55 8.25 -8.02
CA CYS A 92 -6.44 7.86 -7.16
C CYS A 92 -5.09 8.24 -7.77
N LEU A 93 -4.88 7.98 -9.08
CA LEU A 93 -3.65 8.37 -9.77
C LEU A 93 -3.45 9.89 -9.76
N THR A 94 -4.51 10.66 -9.89
CA THR A 94 -4.47 12.13 -9.80
C THR A 94 -4.11 12.57 -8.39
N ASN A 95 -4.75 11.99 -7.36
CA ASN A 95 -4.49 12.30 -5.95
C ASN A 95 -3.04 11.99 -5.55
N MET A 96 -2.48 10.85 -6.01
CA MET A 96 -1.07 10.51 -5.78
C MET A 96 -0.15 11.59 -6.34
N LYS A 97 -0.35 12.00 -7.60
CA LYS A 97 0.46 13.05 -8.24
C LYS A 97 0.36 14.39 -7.52
N GLU A 98 -0.83 14.75 -7.06
CA GLU A 98 -1.05 15.96 -6.27
C GLU A 98 -0.32 15.87 -4.91
N ASN A 99 -0.40 14.73 -4.22
CA ASN A 99 0.28 14.52 -2.95
C ASN A 99 1.82 14.53 -3.09
N ILE A 100 2.36 13.97 -4.17
CA ILE A 100 3.78 14.10 -4.51
C ILE A 100 4.16 15.59 -4.68
N ASN A 101 3.37 16.34 -5.46
CA ASN A 101 3.64 17.76 -5.70
C ASN A 101 3.51 18.62 -4.43
N LEU A 102 2.54 18.33 -3.55
CA LEU A 102 2.40 19.01 -2.25
C LEU A 102 3.64 18.84 -1.34
N ASN A 103 4.37 17.77 -1.53
CA ASN A 103 5.52 17.43 -0.70
C ASN A 103 6.87 17.56 -1.43
N LYS A 104 6.92 18.17 -2.61
CA LYS A 104 8.14 18.26 -3.46
C LYS A 104 9.37 18.83 -2.76
N ASP A 105 9.16 19.74 -1.79
CA ASP A 105 10.24 20.35 -1.01
C ASP A 105 10.64 19.50 0.22
N LYS A 106 9.98 18.35 0.44
CA LYS A 106 10.15 17.50 1.64
C LYS A 106 10.62 16.10 1.30
N ILE A 107 10.42 15.66 0.05
CA ILE A 107 10.77 14.32 -0.45
C ILE A 107 11.61 14.44 -1.72
N ASN A 108 12.30 13.36 -2.08
CA ASN A 108 12.92 13.26 -3.39
C ASN A 108 11.90 12.72 -4.41
N THR A 109 11.32 13.63 -5.19
CA THR A 109 10.27 13.30 -6.18
C THR A 109 10.80 12.44 -7.34
N ASP A 110 12.10 12.49 -7.64
CA ASP A 110 12.71 11.68 -8.72
C ASP A 110 12.71 10.19 -8.38
N LEU A 111 12.53 9.85 -7.11
CA LEU A 111 12.42 8.46 -6.65
C LEU A 111 11.00 7.90 -6.75
N VAL A 112 10.00 8.69 -7.16
CA VAL A 112 8.59 8.28 -7.13
C VAL A 112 7.98 8.32 -8.53
N SER A 113 7.35 7.23 -8.93
CA SER A 113 6.49 7.18 -10.12
C SER A 113 5.07 6.77 -9.76
N VAL A 114 4.10 7.19 -10.57
CA VAL A 114 2.69 6.84 -10.45
C VAL A 114 2.23 6.15 -11.72
N GLU A 115 1.77 4.92 -11.61
CA GLU A 115 1.43 4.06 -12.73
C GLU A 115 0.02 3.46 -12.54
N LYS A 116 -0.68 3.25 -13.66
CA LYS A 116 -1.98 2.57 -13.63
C LYS A 116 -1.78 1.06 -13.58
N LEU A 117 -2.44 0.40 -12.61
CA LEU A 117 -2.43 -1.06 -12.48
C LEU A 117 -3.77 -1.59 -11.97
N ASP A 118 -4.41 -2.45 -12.76
CA ASP A 118 -5.60 -3.21 -12.38
C ASP A 118 -5.19 -4.63 -11.93
N LEU A 119 -5.37 -4.92 -10.65
CA LEU A 119 -5.02 -6.21 -10.04
C LEU A 119 -6.00 -7.33 -10.38
N SER A 120 -7.14 -7.01 -10.98
CA SER A 120 -8.20 -7.99 -11.26
C SER A 120 -7.85 -8.97 -12.39
N LYS A 121 -6.84 -8.65 -13.20
CA LYS A 121 -6.46 -9.41 -14.40
C LYS A 121 -4.97 -9.69 -14.44
N LYS A 122 -4.61 -10.95 -14.63
CA LYS A 122 -3.22 -11.38 -14.78
C LYS A 122 -2.48 -10.65 -15.93
N GLU A 123 -3.19 -10.41 -17.03
CA GLU A 123 -2.65 -9.77 -18.22
C GLU A 123 -2.26 -8.31 -17.96
N THR A 124 -3.01 -7.59 -17.14
CA THR A 124 -2.69 -6.19 -16.77
C THR A 124 -1.44 -6.13 -15.91
N ILE A 125 -1.26 -7.08 -14.99
CA ILE A 125 -0.05 -7.18 -14.16
C ILE A 125 1.16 -7.50 -15.06
N LYS A 126 1.05 -8.46 -15.96
CA LYS A 126 2.14 -8.79 -16.91
C LYS A 126 2.52 -7.59 -17.77
N LYS A 127 1.52 -6.92 -18.38
CA LYS A 127 1.72 -5.74 -19.21
C LYS A 127 2.35 -4.58 -18.43
N PHE A 128 2.00 -4.42 -17.16
CA PHE A 128 2.63 -3.44 -16.29
C PHE A 128 4.15 -3.68 -16.21
N TYR A 129 4.59 -4.90 -15.90
CA TYR A 129 6.02 -5.23 -15.86
C TYR A 129 6.72 -5.12 -17.22
N GLU A 130 6.04 -5.45 -18.32
CA GLU A 130 6.57 -5.29 -19.68
C GLU A 130 6.88 -3.83 -20.02
N ASN A 131 6.02 -2.91 -19.59
CA ASN A 131 6.11 -1.48 -19.88
C ASN A 131 6.90 -0.69 -18.82
N SER A 132 6.95 -1.16 -17.59
CA SER A 132 7.67 -0.49 -16.50
C SER A 132 9.17 -0.40 -16.80
N PRO A 133 9.83 0.72 -16.50
CA PRO A 133 11.29 0.81 -16.52
C PRO A 133 11.94 -0.09 -15.45
N ILE A 134 11.19 -0.41 -14.38
CA ILE A 134 11.64 -1.27 -13.29
C ILE A 134 11.08 -2.68 -13.52
N LYS A 135 11.98 -3.64 -13.73
CA LYS A 135 11.62 -5.04 -14.05
C LYS A 135 11.56 -5.92 -12.80
N GLU A 136 12.24 -5.52 -11.74
CA GLU A 136 12.32 -6.26 -10.49
C GLU A 136 12.09 -5.32 -9.32
N TYR A 137 11.17 -5.70 -8.44
CA TYR A 137 10.90 -5.04 -7.19
C TYR A 137 11.38 -5.93 -6.04
N ASP A 138 12.14 -5.36 -5.12
CA ASP A 138 12.61 -6.05 -3.91
C ASP A 138 11.48 -6.24 -2.90
N LEU A 139 10.54 -5.29 -2.90
CA LEU A 139 9.43 -5.25 -1.97
C LEU A 139 8.15 -4.77 -2.67
N ILE A 140 7.07 -5.51 -2.45
CA ILE A 140 5.72 -5.15 -2.86
C ILE A 140 4.92 -4.86 -1.60
N ILE A 141 4.33 -3.68 -1.49
CA ILE A 141 3.52 -3.26 -0.33
C ILE A 141 2.07 -3.01 -0.75
N ILE A 142 1.14 -3.33 0.15
CA ILE A 142 -0.28 -3.07 -0.02
C ILE A 142 -0.91 -2.76 1.34
N SER A 143 -1.84 -1.82 1.39
CA SER A 143 -2.49 -1.42 2.63
C SER A 143 -4.01 -1.39 2.51
N ASP A 144 -4.72 -1.96 3.51
CA ASP A 144 -6.19 -2.00 3.64
C ASP A 144 -6.96 -2.38 2.36
N PHE A 145 -6.41 -3.33 1.59
CA PHE A 145 -6.99 -3.72 0.31
C PHE A 145 -8.20 -4.66 0.45
N ILE A 146 -8.20 -5.56 1.46
CA ILE A 146 -9.22 -6.58 1.63
C ILE A 146 -10.31 -6.07 2.57
N TRP A 147 -11.37 -5.48 2.00
CA TRP A 147 -12.53 -5.01 2.76
C TRP A 147 -13.84 -5.72 2.34
N LYS A 148 -13.74 -6.71 1.46
CA LYS A 148 -14.78 -7.66 1.04
C LYS A 148 -14.18 -8.91 0.43
N SER A 149 -14.91 -10.02 0.48
CA SER A 149 -14.45 -11.36 0.11
C SER A 149 -13.95 -11.49 -1.33
N GLU A 150 -14.56 -10.76 -2.28
CA GLU A 150 -14.13 -10.78 -3.68
C GLU A 150 -12.70 -10.24 -3.84
N LEU A 151 -12.32 -9.25 -3.00
CA LEU A 151 -10.97 -8.68 -3.02
C LEU A 151 -9.93 -9.65 -2.44
N ALA A 152 -10.30 -10.45 -1.43
CA ALA A 152 -9.44 -11.51 -0.92
C ALA A 152 -9.09 -12.51 -2.02
N LYS A 153 -10.09 -13.01 -2.75
CA LYS A 153 -9.91 -13.95 -3.87
C LYS A 153 -9.13 -13.32 -5.04
N MET A 154 -9.36 -12.04 -5.32
CA MET A 154 -8.62 -11.30 -6.34
C MET A 154 -7.15 -11.17 -5.96
N TRP A 155 -6.87 -10.84 -4.69
CA TRP A 155 -5.52 -10.66 -4.18
C TRP A 155 -4.71 -11.96 -4.24
N LEU A 156 -5.29 -13.10 -3.87
CA LEU A 156 -4.65 -14.40 -3.98
C LEU A 156 -4.16 -14.71 -5.40
N LYS A 157 -5.00 -14.42 -6.41
CA LYS A 157 -4.63 -14.59 -7.82
C LYS A 157 -3.54 -13.61 -8.27
N ALA A 158 -3.57 -12.38 -7.75
CA ALA A 158 -2.57 -11.38 -8.06
C ALA A 158 -1.20 -11.77 -7.47
N ILE A 159 -1.16 -12.28 -6.23
CA ILE A 159 0.06 -12.81 -5.57
C ILE A 159 0.73 -13.88 -6.44
N ASP A 160 -0.03 -14.86 -6.95
CA ASP A 160 0.50 -15.88 -7.86
C ASP A 160 1.20 -15.23 -9.06
N THR A 161 0.59 -14.21 -9.65
CA THR A 161 1.15 -13.54 -10.83
C THR A 161 2.39 -12.72 -10.49
N PHE A 162 2.41 -12.03 -9.35
CA PHE A 162 3.58 -11.28 -8.90
C PHE A 162 4.78 -12.20 -8.67
N PHE A 163 4.60 -13.33 -8.01
CA PHE A 163 5.69 -14.28 -7.79
C PHE A 163 6.09 -15.07 -9.05
N GLU A 164 5.19 -15.26 -10.02
CA GLU A 164 5.57 -15.80 -11.34
C GLU A 164 6.57 -14.87 -12.08
N ILE A 165 6.41 -13.55 -11.94
CA ILE A 165 7.24 -12.55 -12.63
C ILE A 165 8.47 -12.20 -11.79
N ASN A 166 8.29 -12.07 -10.48
CA ASN A 166 9.28 -11.55 -9.54
C ASN A 166 9.40 -12.47 -8.30
N PRO A 167 9.98 -13.68 -8.48
CA PRO A 167 9.96 -14.71 -7.42
C PRO A 167 10.78 -14.35 -6.18
N ASN A 168 11.70 -13.40 -6.28
CA ASN A 168 12.54 -12.97 -5.17
C ASN A 168 11.94 -11.81 -4.36
N ALA A 169 10.80 -11.25 -4.77
CA ALA A 169 10.15 -10.17 -4.04
C ALA A 169 9.64 -10.65 -2.67
N GLU A 170 9.61 -9.74 -1.71
CA GLU A 170 8.82 -9.89 -0.50
C GLU A 170 7.53 -9.09 -0.67
N ILE A 171 6.39 -9.65 -0.27
CA ILE A 171 5.13 -8.91 -0.19
C ILE A 171 4.87 -8.58 1.27
N ARG A 172 4.57 -7.31 1.58
CA ARG A 172 4.13 -6.85 2.90
C ARG A 172 2.74 -6.25 2.80
N MET A 173 1.81 -6.79 3.57
CA MET A 173 0.46 -6.26 3.68
C MET A 173 0.26 -5.63 5.06
N PHE A 174 -0.21 -4.38 5.08
CA PHE A 174 -0.54 -3.62 6.28
C PHE A 174 -2.06 -3.49 6.35
N HIS A 175 -2.68 -4.14 7.33
CA HIS A 175 -4.12 -4.33 7.24
C HIS A 175 -4.81 -4.24 8.60
N GLN A 176 -5.91 -3.49 8.68
CA GLN A 176 -6.83 -3.62 9.78
C GLN A 176 -7.58 -4.95 9.62
N HIS A 177 -7.81 -5.65 10.74
CA HIS A 177 -8.57 -6.91 10.71
C HIS A 177 -10.04 -6.66 10.38
N TYR A 178 -10.48 -7.22 9.27
CA TYR A 178 -11.87 -7.34 8.86
C TYR A 178 -12.19 -8.83 8.69
N PRO A 179 -13.45 -9.27 8.89
CA PRO A 179 -13.81 -10.69 8.74
C PRO A 179 -13.41 -11.29 7.38
N ASP A 180 -13.46 -10.48 6.31
CA ASP A 180 -13.08 -10.94 4.96
C ASP A 180 -11.59 -11.24 4.79
N VAL A 181 -10.73 -10.76 5.70
CA VAL A 181 -9.29 -11.09 5.71
C VAL A 181 -9.07 -12.54 6.14
N GLU A 182 -9.95 -13.11 6.95
CA GLU A 182 -9.87 -14.51 7.39
C GLU A 182 -9.89 -15.46 6.19
N ILE A 183 -10.68 -15.16 5.16
CA ILE A 183 -10.70 -15.93 3.91
C ILE A 183 -9.32 -15.95 3.24
N PHE A 184 -8.65 -14.79 3.23
CA PHE A 184 -7.29 -14.70 2.71
C PHE A 184 -6.29 -15.50 3.55
N GLU A 185 -6.39 -15.41 4.87
CA GLU A 185 -5.52 -16.13 5.81
C GLU A 185 -5.66 -17.65 5.66
N GLU A 186 -6.90 -18.17 5.64
CA GLU A 186 -7.19 -19.59 5.47
C GLU A 186 -6.61 -20.13 4.15
N GLU A 187 -6.87 -19.46 3.04
CA GLU A 187 -6.35 -19.86 1.73
C GLU A 187 -4.81 -19.81 1.66
N MET A 188 -4.20 -18.82 2.32
CA MET A 188 -2.73 -18.70 2.39
C MET A 188 -2.11 -19.81 3.25
N GLU A 189 -2.75 -20.21 4.35
CA GLU A 189 -2.30 -21.32 5.20
C GLU A 189 -2.37 -22.67 4.48
N GLU A 190 -3.41 -22.89 3.69
CA GLU A 190 -3.57 -24.09 2.86
C GLU A 190 -2.61 -24.11 1.67
N ASN A 191 -2.18 -22.94 1.20
CA ASN A 191 -1.31 -22.82 0.04
C ASN A 191 0.14 -23.07 0.38
N LYS A 192 0.63 -24.26 -0.02
CA LYS A 192 2.00 -24.70 0.29
C LYS A 192 3.11 -23.97 -0.51
N LYS A 193 2.75 -23.11 -1.46
CA LYS A 193 3.73 -22.34 -2.26
C LYS A 193 4.33 -21.20 -1.47
N TYR A 194 3.60 -20.64 -0.50
CA TYR A 194 3.99 -19.41 0.18
C TYR A 194 4.33 -19.66 1.64
N GLU A 195 5.28 -18.87 2.14
CA GLU A 195 5.47 -18.64 3.57
C GLU A 195 4.77 -17.34 3.92
N MET A 196 3.84 -17.39 4.86
CA MET A 196 3.18 -16.19 5.41
C MET A 196 3.43 -16.12 6.91
N LYS A 197 3.92 -14.96 7.36
CA LYS A 197 4.04 -14.61 8.78
C LYS A 197 3.13 -13.42 9.06
N ARG A 198 2.24 -13.56 10.04
CA ARG A 198 1.39 -12.49 10.57
C ARG A 198 1.95 -11.97 11.89
N VAL A 199 2.04 -10.65 12.03
CA VAL A 199 2.50 -9.97 13.24
C VAL A 199 1.47 -8.92 13.66
N GLU A 200 1.10 -8.93 14.95
CA GLU A 200 0.22 -7.91 15.52
C GLU A 200 0.89 -6.53 15.48
N ALA A 201 0.11 -5.50 15.15
CA ALA A 201 0.61 -4.13 15.01
C ALA A 201 0.48 -3.29 16.29
N LYS A 202 0.08 -3.87 17.42
CA LYS A 202 -0.11 -3.17 18.71
C LYS A 202 1.11 -2.36 19.18
N ASP A 203 2.32 -2.77 18.82
CA ASP A 203 3.57 -2.08 19.16
C ASP A 203 3.75 -0.74 18.43
N PHE A 204 2.87 -0.42 17.47
CA PHE A 204 2.84 0.84 16.75
C PHE A 204 1.83 1.85 17.32
N GLY A 205 1.05 1.46 18.33
CA GLY A 205 0.11 2.30 19.06
C GLY A 205 -1.24 1.64 19.31
N GLU A 206 -2.00 2.17 20.26
CA GLU A 206 -3.32 1.64 20.67
C GLU A 206 -4.33 1.59 19.52
N THR A 207 -4.22 2.48 18.53
CA THR A 207 -5.09 2.50 17.35
C THR A 207 -4.97 1.23 16.50
N PHE A 208 -3.85 0.50 16.62
CA PHE A 208 -3.54 -0.69 15.81
C PHE A 208 -3.77 -2.00 16.54
N THR A 209 -4.57 -2.02 17.62
CA THR A 209 -4.87 -3.23 18.41
C THR A 209 -5.53 -4.34 17.60
N SER A 210 -6.22 -3.99 16.51
CA SER A 210 -6.84 -4.93 15.58
C SER A 210 -6.23 -4.83 14.18
N ALA A 211 -4.95 -4.50 14.08
CA ALA A 211 -4.24 -4.44 12.81
C ALA A 211 -3.06 -5.40 12.80
N TYR A 212 -2.69 -5.84 11.61
CA TYR A 212 -1.64 -6.82 11.39
C TYR A 212 -0.73 -6.41 10.24
N ILE A 213 0.52 -6.91 10.32
CA ILE A 213 1.49 -6.85 9.24
C ILE A 213 1.74 -8.28 8.77
N TYR A 214 1.54 -8.53 7.50
CA TYR A 214 1.77 -9.81 6.86
C TYR A 214 3.04 -9.75 6.03
N TYR A 215 3.91 -10.72 6.20
CA TYR A 215 5.12 -10.93 5.40
C TYR A 215 4.91 -12.17 4.57
N ILE A 216 4.97 -12.07 3.25
CA ILE A 216 4.66 -13.16 2.33
C ILE A 216 5.85 -13.33 1.38
N LYS A 217 6.31 -14.58 1.24
CA LYS A 217 7.40 -14.97 0.34
C LYS A 217 7.06 -16.28 -0.38
N LEU A 218 7.64 -16.46 -1.55
CA LEU A 218 7.67 -17.76 -2.20
C LEU A 218 8.61 -18.69 -1.41
N LYS A 219 8.20 -19.97 -1.20
CA LYS A 219 9.03 -20.98 -0.55
C LYS A 219 10.13 -21.49 -1.43
#